data_d00f8dddd66fd0dcdfc199decbd0bdfb
#
_entry.id   d00f8dddd66fd0dcdfc199decbd0bdfb
#
_cell.length_a   1.000
_cell.length_b   1.000
_cell.length_c   1.000
_cell.angle_alpha   90.00
_cell.angle_beta   90.00
_cell.angle_gamma   90.00
#
_symmetry.space_group_name_H-M   'P 1'
#
loop_
_entity.id
_entity.type
_entity.pdbx_description
1 polymer ?
#
loop_
_entity_poly.entity_id
_entity_poly.type
_entity_poly.pdbx_seq_one_letter_code
_entity_poly.pdbx_strand_id
1 'polypeptide(L)'
;MGMKRRLPLCTAAWISAVIINVSSSVNLQRVLKPSVFSVALMPLLLICWTVVTNNLGPDPAKALALETGGWALRFLLLTLAMTPMSQILGRIEFVKIRRMLGLFTFFYASLHFLVWLVFLLELRLHTFGEELLERPFITLGFAAYLILFLLAVTSPRSMVLKLGRKWKSIHRLIYLAATVALLHLIWIVRSNFGEALVYELVLAALFLFRFWDFLRRKILLSKSVP
;
A
#
# COMPACT_ATOMS: atom_id res chain seq x y z
N MET A 1 -64.34 0.72 7.12
CA MET A 1 -63.96 -0.02 5.91
C MET A 1 -62.44 0.21 5.71
N GLY A 2 -61.63 -0.66 6.31
CA GLY A 2 -60.17 -0.48 6.41
C GLY A 2 -59.47 -1.25 5.31
N MET A 3 -58.90 -0.51 4.35
CA MET A 3 -58.13 -1.06 3.23
C MET A 3 -56.69 -1.36 3.70
N LYS A 4 -56.43 -2.59 4.12
CA LYS A 4 -55.07 -3.08 4.39
C LYS A 4 -54.29 -3.13 3.05
N ARG A 5 -53.43 -2.15 2.78
CA ARG A 5 -52.49 -2.21 1.67
C ARG A 5 -51.50 -3.31 1.94
N ARG A 6 -51.63 -4.43 1.24
CA ARG A 6 -50.62 -5.48 1.19
C ARG A 6 -49.41 -4.94 0.40
N LEU A 7 -48.28 -4.76 1.02
CA LEU A 7 -47.02 -4.48 0.35
C LEU A 7 -46.71 -5.64 -0.62
N PRO A 8 -46.30 -5.37 -1.88
CA PRO A 8 -46.01 -6.43 -2.82
C PRO A 8 -44.84 -7.29 -2.36
N LEU A 9 -45.01 -8.62 -2.45
CA LEU A 9 -44.04 -9.65 -2.02
C LEU A 9 -42.62 -9.46 -2.60
N CYS A 10 -42.51 -8.74 -3.73
CA CYS A 10 -41.23 -8.37 -4.36
C CYS A 10 -40.34 -7.45 -3.49
N THR A 11 -40.96 -6.54 -2.68
CA THR A 11 -40.19 -5.59 -1.85
C THR A 11 -39.57 -6.29 -0.63
N ALA A 12 -40.27 -7.29 -0.07
CA ALA A 12 -39.77 -8.05 1.08
C ALA A 12 -38.56 -8.94 0.71
N ALA A 13 -38.59 -9.55 -0.46
CA ALA A 13 -37.48 -10.37 -0.96
C ALA A 13 -36.22 -9.51 -1.26
N TRP A 14 -36.42 -8.30 -1.78
CA TRP A 14 -35.31 -7.35 -2.03
C TRP A 14 -34.69 -6.85 -0.73
N ILE A 15 -35.50 -6.51 0.25
CA ILE A 15 -35.04 -6.07 1.58
C ILE A 15 -34.26 -7.18 2.28
N SER A 16 -34.77 -8.43 2.26
CA SER A 16 -34.07 -9.57 2.84
C SER A 16 -32.75 -9.87 2.14
N ALA A 17 -32.69 -9.83 0.82
CA ALA A 17 -31.45 -10.03 0.07
C ALA A 17 -30.41 -8.94 0.36
N VAL A 18 -30.83 -7.67 0.48
CA VAL A 18 -29.95 -6.54 0.86
C VAL A 18 -29.46 -6.71 2.31
N ILE A 19 -30.32 -7.08 3.26
CA ILE A 19 -29.96 -7.28 4.66
C ILE A 19 -28.98 -8.45 4.81
N ILE A 20 -29.19 -9.57 4.12
CA ILE A 20 -28.27 -10.73 4.13
C ILE A 20 -26.90 -10.32 3.56
N ASN A 21 -26.89 -9.58 2.47
CA ASN A 21 -25.64 -9.14 1.83
C ASN A 21 -24.88 -8.13 2.70
N VAL A 22 -25.57 -7.22 3.39
CA VAL A 22 -24.97 -6.27 4.34
C VAL A 22 -24.45 -6.98 5.59
N SER A 23 -25.18 -7.94 6.15
CA SER A 23 -24.75 -8.67 7.35
C SER A 23 -23.54 -9.57 7.07
N SER A 24 -23.49 -10.25 5.93
CA SER A 24 -22.35 -11.07 5.53
C SER A 24 -21.10 -10.22 5.30
N SER A 25 -21.22 -9.03 4.70
CA SER A 25 -20.10 -8.12 4.48
C SER A 25 -19.56 -7.52 5.79
N VAL A 26 -20.40 -7.25 6.77
CA VAL A 26 -20.01 -6.74 8.10
C VAL A 26 -19.26 -7.83 8.89
N ASN A 27 -19.74 -9.08 8.87
CA ASN A 27 -19.06 -10.21 9.53
C ASN A 27 -17.70 -10.51 8.88
N LEU A 28 -17.62 -10.49 7.55
CA LEU A 28 -16.37 -10.69 6.82
C LEU A 28 -15.33 -9.61 7.19
N GLN A 29 -15.72 -8.36 7.36
CA GLN A 29 -14.80 -7.30 7.75
C GLN A 29 -14.28 -7.41 9.18
N ARG A 30 -15.12 -7.91 10.11
CA ARG A 30 -14.70 -8.13 11.50
C ARG A 30 -13.58 -9.16 11.61
N VAL A 31 -13.55 -10.14 10.71
CA VAL A 31 -12.49 -11.16 10.64
C VAL A 31 -11.34 -10.72 9.75
N LEU A 32 -11.62 -10.12 8.60
CA LEU A 32 -10.60 -9.80 7.59
C LEU A 32 -9.56 -8.78 8.09
N LYS A 33 -9.98 -7.75 8.82
CA LYS A 33 -9.05 -6.72 9.32
C LYS A 33 -8.04 -7.27 10.32
N PRO A 34 -8.44 -7.98 11.40
CA PRO A 34 -7.47 -8.54 12.33
C PRO A 34 -6.59 -9.61 11.66
N SER A 35 -7.15 -10.44 10.77
CA SER A 35 -6.35 -11.45 10.04
C SER A 35 -5.28 -10.80 9.16
N VAL A 36 -5.63 -9.79 8.36
CA VAL A 36 -4.65 -9.07 7.53
C VAL A 36 -3.63 -8.33 8.41
N PHE A 37 -4.05 -7.78 9.55
CA PHE A 37 -3.14 -7.13 10.50
C PHE A 37 -2.13 -8.14 11.06
N SER A 38 -2.58 -9.31 11.52
CA SER A 38 -1.70 -10.37 12.06
C SER A 38 -0.73 -10.90 10.99
N VAL A 39 -1.23 -11.15 9.78
CA VAL A 39 -0.38 -11.58 8.65
C VAL A 39 0.64 -10.50 8.27
N ALA A 40 0.25 -9.23 8.32
CA ALA A 40 1.15 -8.12 8.01
C ALA A 40 2.25 -7.89 9.07
N LEU A 41 2.05 -8.37 10.31
CA LEU A 41 3.08 -8.38 11.35
C LEU A 41 4.02 -9.57 11.27
N MET A 42 3.64 -10.65 10.56
CA MET A 42 4.45 -11.87 10.48
C MET A 42 5.88 -11.62 9.96
N PRO A 43 6.10 -10.79 8.92
CA PRO A 43 7.46 -10.48 8.48
C PRO A 43 8.33 -9.85 9.57
N LEU A 44 7.76 -8.97 10.41
CA LEU A 44 8.48 -8.38 11.53
C LEU A 44 8.93 -9.45 12.52
N LEU A 45 8.05 -10.39 12.87
CA LEU A 45 8.38 -11.50 13.77
C LEU A 45 9.50 -12.39 13.18
N LEU A 46 9.46 -12.66 11.87
CA LEU A 46 10.51 -13.40 11.18
C LEU A 46 11.84 -12.65 11.20
N ILE A 47 11.84 -11.33 10.93
CA ILE A 47 13.04 -10.49 11.02
C ILE A 47 13.60 -10.50 12.46
N CYS A 48 12.74 -10.34 13.47
CA CYS A 48 13.17 -10.42 14.86
C CYS A 48 13.77 -11.80 15.20
N TRP A 49 13.17 -12.86 14.69
CA TRP A 49 13.67 -14.22 14.88
C TRP A 49 15.05 -14.40 14.27
N THR A 50 15.29 -13.95 13.03
CA THR A 50 16.60 -14.03 12.37
C THR A 50 17.67 -13.21 13.09
N VAL A 51 17.30 -12.07 13.69
CA VAL A 51 18.19 -11.26 14.53
C VAL A 51 18.57 -12.02 15.79
N VAL A 52 17.59 -12.56 16.53
CA VAL A 52 17.83 -13.26 17.82
C VAL A 52 18.62 -14.54 17.62
N THR A 53 18.39 -15.26 16.53
CA THR A 53 19.12 -16.49 16.20
C THR A 53 20.48 -16.24 15.52
N ASN A 54 20.86 -14.98 15.34
CA ASN A 54 22.09 -14.55 14.67
C ASN A 54 22.27 -15.17 13.27
N ASN A 55 21.16 -15.34 12.54
CA ASN A 55 21.09 -15.99 11.23
C ASN A 55 20.95 -14.99 10.06
N LEU A 56 21.56 -13.80 10.20
CA LEU A 56 21.54 -12.73 9.20
C LEU A 56 22.66 -12.82 8.16
N GLY A 57 23.60 -13.78 8.35
CA GLY A 57 24.75 -13.95 7.47
C GLY A 57 25.91 -12.99 7.78
N PRO A 58 26.86 -12.83 6.83
CA PRO A 58 28.12 -12.13 7.05
C PRO A 58 27.97 -10.60 7.19
N ASP A 59 26.90 -10.02 6.65
CA ASP A 59 26.62 -8.58 6.75
C ASP A 59 25.19 -8.36 7.27
N PRO A 60 25.01 -8.38 8.61
CA PRO A 60 23.70 -8.26 9.23
C PRO A 60 23.00 -6.93 8.95
N ALA A 61 23.74 -5.83 8.87
CA ALA A 61 23.18 -4.50 8.61
C ALA A 61 22.56 -4.42 7.23
N LYS A 62 23.28 -4.91 6.22
CA LYS A 62 22.79 -4.97 4.83
C LYS A 62 21.62 -5.94 4.70
N ALA A 63 21.67 -7.11 5.34
CA ALA A 63 20.58 -8.08 5.32
C ALA A 63 19.30 -7.48 5.90
N LEU A 64 19.36 -6.83 7.06
CA LEU A 64 18.21 -6.13 7.68
C LEU A 64 17.66 -5.02 6.79
N ALA A 65 18.54 -4.24 6.15
CA ALA A 65 18.12 -3.19 5.24
C ALA A 65 17.37 -3.78 4.03
N LEU A 66 17.86 -4.85 3.41
CA LEU A 66 17.21 -5.51 2.27
C LEU A 66 15.87 -6.13 2.67
N GLU A 67 15.79 -6.81 3.81
CA GLU A 67 14.55 -7.42 4.29
C GLU A 67 13.48 -6.37 4.59
N THR A 68 13.80 -5.35 5.39
CA THR A 68 12.85 -4.30 5.76
C THR A 68 12.39 -3.49 4.54
N GLY A 69 13.30 -3.14 3.64
CA GLY A 69 13.00 -2.44 2.39
C GLY A 69 12.16 -3.29 1.42
N GLY A 70 12.49 -4.58 1.30
CA GLY A 70 11.73 -5.55 0.50
C GLY A 70 10.28 -5.68 0.98
N TRP A 71 10.03 -5.74 2.28
CA TRP A 71 8.68 -5.79 2.82
C TRP A 71 7.93 -4.47 2.64
N ALA A 72 8.60 -3.32 2.79
CA ALA A 72 8.00 -2.02 2.48
C ALA A 72 7.50 -1.96 1.03
N LEU A 73 8.31 -2.42 0.08
CA LEU A 73 7.95 -2.45 -1.35
C LEU A 73 6.81 -3.44 -1.63
N ARG A 74 6.85 -4.64 -1.06
CA ARG A 74 5.76 -5.64 -1.20
C ARG A 74 4.43 -5.09 -0.71
N PHE A 75 4.38 -4.44 0.47
CA PHE A 75 3.17 -3.80 0.97
C PHE A 75 2.73 -2.60 0.13
N LEU A 76 3.66 -1.84 -0.45
CA LEU A 76 3.36 -0.76 -1.37
C LEU A 76 2.64 -1.28 -2.63
N LEU A 77 3.17 -2.32 -3.27
CA LEU A 77 2.57 -2.95 -4.44
C LEU A 77 1.22 -3.58 -4.12
N LEU A 78 1.10 -4.27 -2.97
CA LEU A 78 -0.19 -4.80 -2.49
C LEU A 78 -1.21 -3.67 -2.29
N THR A 79 -0.81 -2.54 -1.71
CA THR A 79 -1.69 -1.37 -1.54
C THR A 79 -2.21 -0.86 -2.88
N LEU A 80 -1.36 -0.82 -3.91
CA LEU A 80 -1.74 -0.43 -5.27
C LEU A 80 -2.63 -1.49 -5.94
N ALA A 81 -2.38 -2.78 -5.70
CA ALA A 81 -3.13 -3.90 -6.27
C ALA A 81 -4.57 -4.01 -5.72
N MET A 82 -4.87 -3.48 -4.51
CA MET A 82 -6.20 -3.60 -3.90
C MET A 82 -7.32 -3.01 -4.76
N THR A 83 -7.06 -1.97 -5.53
CA THR A 83 -8.08 -1.36 -6.39
C THR A 83 -8.39 -2.22 -7.63
N PRO A 84 -7.39 -2.66 -8.45
CA PRO A 84 -7.66 -3.59 -9.54
C PRO A 84 -8.29 -4.90 -9.03
N MET A 85 -7.81 -5.47 -7.93
CA MET A 85 -8.40 -6.67 -7.35
C MET A 85 -9.88 -6.48 -6.98
N SER A 86 -10.24 -5.34 -6.39
CA SER A 86 -11.64 -5.02 -6.08
C SER A 86 -12.51 -4.95 -7.33
N GLN A 87 -11.98 -4.40 -8.43
CA GLN A 87 -12.72 -4.28 -9.69
C GLN A 87 -12.87 -5.62 -10.40
N ILE A 88 -11.83 -6.45 -10.43
CA ILE A 88 -11.83 -7.76 -11.08
C ILE A 88 -12.72 -8.76 -10.33
N LEU A 89 -12.61 -8.78 -8.99
CA LEU A 89 -13.34 -9.73 -8.14
C LEU A 89 -14.72 -9.23 -7.70
N GLY A 90 -15.07 -7.96 -8.02
CA GLY A 90 -16.35 -7.35 -7.61
C GLY A 90 -16.52 -7.18 -6.10
N ARG A 91 -15.41 -7.21 -5.32
CA ARG A 91 -15.45 -7.18 -3.85
C ARG A 91 -14.89 -5.87 -3.30
N ILE A 92 -15.74 -5.11 -2.61
CA ILE A 92 -15.40 -3.80 -2.02
C ILE A 92 -14.48 -3.96 -0.79
N GLU A 93 -14.42 -5.15 -0.19
CA GLU A 93 -13.61 -5.45 1.00
C GLU A 93 -12.13 -5.14 0.78
N PHE A 94 -11.59 -5.39 -0.42
CA PHE A 94 -10.21 -5.08 -0.79
C PHE A 94 -9.88 -3.59 -0.66
N VAL A 95 -10.81 -2.71 -1.05
CA VAL A 95 -10.60 -1.26 -0.91
C VAL A 95 -10.55 -0.83 0.55
N LYS A 96 -11.30 -1.52 1.43
CA LYS A 96 -11.38 -1.19 2.86
C LYS A 96 -10.10 -1.55 3.63
N ILE A 97 -9.36 -2.58 3.20
CA ILE A 97 -8.05 -2.96 3.80
C ILE A 97 -6.87 -2.17 3.20
N ARG A 98 -7.05 -1.54 2.04
CA ARG A 98 -6.01 -0.77 1.35
C ARG A 98 -5.30 0.25 2.24
N ARG A 99 -6.08 0.97 3.09
CA ARG A 99 -5.52 1.96 4.00
C ARG A 99 -4.60 1.33 5.04
N MET A 100 -4.97 0.18 5.57
CA MET A 100 -4.16 -0.57 6.55
C MET A 100 -2.86 -1.04 5.91
N LEU A 101 -2.91 -1.61 4.70
CA LEU A 101 -1.71 -2.02 3.95
C LEU A 101 -0.79 -0.83 3.66
N GLY A 102 -1.35 0.34 3.31
CA GLY A 102 -0.57 1.56 3.12
C GLY A 102 0.13 2.04 4.40
N LEU A 103 -0.48 1.86 5.56
CA LEU A 103 0.16 2.15 6.85
C LEU A 103 1.27 1.13 7.17
N PHE A 104 1.10 -0.16 6.83
CA PHE A 104 2.16 -1.15 6.92
C PHE A 104 3.33 -0.85 5.96
N THR A 105 3.03 -0.34 4.75
CA THR A 105 4.07 0.18 3.85
C THR A 105 4.94 1.23 4.55
N PHE A 106 4.32 2.22 5.17
CA PHE A 106 5.04 3.27 5.91
C PHE A 106 5.77 2.71 7.13
N PHE A 107 5.17 1.78 7.86
CA PHE A 107 5.80 1.13 9.01
C PHE A 107 7.11 0.42 8.62
N TYR A 108 7.09 -0.44 7.59
CA TYR A 108 8.29 -1.13 7.12
C TYR A 108 9.30 -0.18 6.47
N ALA A 109 8.85 0.86 5.79
CA ALA A 109 9.74 1.91 5.28
C ALA A 109 10.43 2.68 6.40
N SER A 110 9.74 2.89 7.54
CA SER A 110 10.34 3.52 8.72
C SER A 110 11.35 2.61 9.38
N LEU A 111 11.10 1.29 9.46
CA LEU A 111 12.08 0.32 9.94
C LEU A 111 13.31 0.30 9.03
N HIS A 112 13.12 0.29 7.72
CA HIS A 112 14.20 0.35 6.75
C HIS A 112 15.05 1.62 6.91
N PHE A 113 14.41 2.76 7.05
CA PHE A 113 15.09 4.04 7.31
C PHE A 113 15.87 4.01 8.64
N LEU A 114 15.29 3.46 9.70
CA LEU A 114 15.95 3.31 11.00
C LEU A 114 17.15 2.36 10.92
N VAL A 115 17.05 1.24 10.22
CA VAL A 115 18.17 0.33 9.98
C VAL A 115 19.30 1.06 9.27
N TRP A 116 19.01 1.82 8.22
CA TRP A 116 20.00 2.63 7.54
C TRP A 116 20.64 3.67 8.47
N LEU A 117 19.84 4.40 9.23
CA LEU A 117 20.30 5.46 10.12
C LEU A 117 21.20 4.93 11.25
N VAL A 118 20.83 3.78 11.84
CA VAL A 118 21.51 3.23 13.01
C VAL A 118 22.74 2.41 12.62
N PHE A 119 22.60 1.52 11.62
CA PHE A 119 23.65 0.54 11.31
C PHE A 119 24.53 0.94 10.13
N LEU A 120 23.98 1.63 9.12
CA LEU A 120 24.76 2.01 7.92
C LEU A 120 25.36 3.41 8.05
N LEU A 121 24.61 4.35 8.62
CA LEU A 121 25.09 5.71 8.90
C LEU A 121 25.77 5.80 10.29
N GLU A 122 25.58 4.78 11.16
CA GLU A 122 26.15 4.73 12.52
C GLU A 122 25.78 5.97 13.37
N LEU A 123 24.56 6.49 13.17
CA LEU A 123 24.05 7.72 13.80
C LEU A 123 24.93 8.98 13.59
N ARG A 124 25.81 8.97 12.59
CA ARG A 124 26.63 10.13 12.21
C ARG A 124 25.78 11.18 11.50
N LEU A 125 24.94 11.90 12.25
CA LEU A 125 23.98 12.85 11.68
C LEU A 125 24.64 14.02 10.96
N HIS A 126 25.90 14.34 11.29
CA HIS A 126 26.66 15.40 10.60
C HIS A 126 26.99 15.03 9.13
N THR A 127 27.13 13.74 8.81
CA THR A 127 27.40 13.25 7.45
C THR A 127 26.12 12.98 6.65
N PHE A 128 24.93 13.11 7.27
CA PHE A 128 23.66 12.82 6.63
C PHE A 128 23.45 13.58 5.32
N GLY A 129 23.79 14.89 5.30
CA GLY A 129 23.70 15.71 4.08
C GLY A 129 24.65 15.28 2.99
N GLU A 130 25.90 14.92 3.35
CA GLU A 130 26.91 14.42 2.43
C GLU A 130 26.48 13.09 1.80
N GLU A 131 25.99 12.14 2.58
CA GLU A 131 25.47 10.86 2.08
C GLU A 131 24.32 11.02 1.09
N LEU A 132 23.43 12.00 1.28
CA LEU A 132 22.37 12.30 0.34
C LEU A 132 22.90 12.89 -0.98
N LEU A 133 23.94 13.71 -0.94
CA LEU A 133 24.51 14.35 -2.12
C LEU A 133 25.42 13.40 -2.91
N GLU A 134 26.23 12.60 -2.23
CA GLU A 134 27.19 11.70 -2.87
C GLU A 134 26.54 10.42 -3.40
N ARG A 135 25.42 9.98 -2.79
CA ARG A 135 24.75 8.72 -3.14
C ARG A 135 23.31 8.95 -3.61
N PRO A 136 23.09 9.21 -4.90
CA PRO A 136 21.76 9.54 -5.42
C PRO A 136 20.68 8.49 -5.15
N PHE A 137 21.07 7.22 -5.00
CA PHE A 137 20.11 6.17 -4.62
C PHE A 137 19.55 6.36 -3.20
N ILE A 138 20.37 6.86 -2.24
CA ILE A 138 19.89 7.19 -0.88
C ILE A 138 18.90 8.35 -0.94
N THR A 139 19.18 9.36 -1.75
CA THR A 139 18.28 10.51 -1.98
C THR A 139 16.92 10.06 -2.52
N LEU A 140 16.89 9.12 -3.49
CA LEU A 140 15.65 8.56 -4.00
C LEU A 140 14.88 7.79 -2.90
N GLY A 141 15.57 6.96 -2.10
CA GLY A 141 14.96 6.26 -0.99
C GLY A 141 14.37 7.20 0.05
N PHE A 142 15.12 8.24 0.41
CA PHE A 142 14.67 9.27 1.35
C PHE A 142 13.48 10.08 0.81
N ALA A 143 13.48 10.44 -0.48
CA ALA A 143 12.36 11.12 -1.12
C ALA A 143 11.09 10.23 -1.11
N ALA A 144 11.21 8.94 -1.43
CA ALA A 144 10.11 7.99 -1.33
C ALA A 144 9.57 7.90 0.10
N TYR A 145 10.46 7.83 1.10
CA TYR A 145 10.11 7.81 2.51
C TYR A 145 9.33 9.07 2.93
N LEU A 146 9.77 10.27 2.54
CA LEU A 146 9.08 11.52 2.85
C LEU A 146 7.67 11.57 2.24
N ILE A 147 7.49 11.05 1.03
CA ILE A 147 6.16 10.94 0.42
C ILE A 147 5.30 9.97 1.22
N LEU A 148 5.80 8.80 1.60
CA LEU A 148 5.06 7.83 2.41
C LEU A 148 4.72 8.37 3.79
N PHE A 149 5.61 9.13 4.43
CA PHE A 149 5.37 9.84 5.67
C PHE A 149 4.20 10.82 5.54
N LEU A 150 4.19 11.65 4.50
CA LEU A 150 3.10 12.59 4.22
C LEU A 150 1.76 11.85 4.04
N LEU A 151 1.77 10.72 3.32
CA LEU A 151 0.58 9.90 3.11
C LEU A 151 0.09 9.26 4.43
N ALA A 152 1.01 8.82 5.29
CA ALA A 152 0.69 8.23 6.58
C ALA A 152 0.07 9.27 7.53
N VAL A 153 0.68 10.46 7.67
CA VAL A 153 0.18 11.56 8.51
C VAL A 153 -1.18 12.08 8.04
N THR A 154 -1.43 12.10 6.73
CA THR A 154 -2.72 12.51 6.15
C THR A 154 -3.75 11.37 6.08
N SER A 155 -3.41 10.16 6.53
CA SER A 155 -4.30 9.00 6.53
C SER A 155 -5.40 9.02 7.61
N PRO A 156 -5.25 9.56 8.84
CA PRO A 156 -6.29 9.55 9.87
C PRO A 156 -7.61 10.17 9.39
N ARG A 157 -8.74 9.66 9.93
CA ARG A 157 -10.08 10.11 9.53
C ARG A 157 -10.28 11.63 9.75
N SER A 158 -9.72 12.18 10.81
CA SER A 158 -9.70 13.61 11.07
C SER A 158 -9.06 14.42 9.95
N MET A 159 -7.93 13.95 9.43
CA MET A 159 -7.23 14.60 8.31
C MET A 159 -7.99 14.46 6.99
N VAL A 160 -8.62 13.30 6.74
CA VAL A 160 -9.49 13.12 5.57
C VAL A 160 -10.63 14.15 5.56
N LEU A 161 -11.28 14.36 6.70
CA LEU A 161 -12.35 15.35 6.85
C LEU A 161 -11.82 16.79 6.71
N LYS A 162 -10.67 17.08 7.32
CA LYS A 162 -10.05 18.42 7.29
C LYS A 162 -9.56 18.81 5.89
N LEU A 163 -8.96 17.87 5.13
CA LEU A 163 -8.40 18.09 3.80
C LEU A 163 -9.47 18.03 2.68
N GLY A 164 -10.59 17.35 2.89
CA GLY A 164 -11.68 17.25 1.93
C GLY A 164 -11.21 16.79 0.54
N ARG A 165 -11.46 17.60 -0.50
CA ARG A 165 -11.10 17.27 -1.90
C ARG A 165 -9.57 17.18 -2.11
N LYS A 166 -8.76 17.94 -1.37
CA LYS A 166 -7.29 17.95 -1.47
C LYS A 166 -6.70 16.62 -1.04
N TRP A 167 -7.36 15.89 -0.14
CA TRP A 167 -6.92 14.58 0.31
C TRP A 167 -6.68 13.60 -0.85
N LYS A 168 -7.60 13.54 -1.81
CA LYS A 168 -7.46 12.67 -2.99
C LYS A 168 -6.25 13.05 -3.87
N SER A 169 -5.93 14.33 -3.98
CA SER A 169 -4.78 14.81 -4.74
C SER A 169 -3.46 14.43 -4.07
N ILE A 170 -3.37 14.60 -2.73
CA ILE A 170 -2.20 14.19 -1.96
C ILE A 170 -2.01 12.67 -2.05
N HIS A 171 -3.07 11.88 -1.88
CA HIS A 171 -2.97 10.42 -1.92
C HIS A 171 -2.66 9.84 -3.32
N ARG A 172 -2.69 10.64 -4.38
CA ARG A 172 -2.15 10.26 -5.69
C ARG A 172 -0.61 10.21 -5.72
N LEU A 173 0.07 10.87 -4.79
CA LEU A 173 1.53 10.78 -4.65
C LEU A 173 2.02 9.37 -4.34
N ILE A 174 1.13 8.42 -3.97
CA ILE A 174 1.46 6.99 -3.81
C ILE A 174 2.08 6.41 -5.09
N TYR A 175 1.68 6.88 -6.28
CA TYR A 175 2.24 6.43 -7.55
C TYR A 175 3.66 6.94 -7.74
N LEU A 176 3.90 8.20 -7.38
CA LEU A 176 5.25 8.77 -7.39
C LEU A 176 6.14 8.04 -6.38
N ALA A 177 5.65 7.80 -5.15
CA ALA A 177 6.39 7.03 -4.15
C ALA A 177 6.79 5.64 -4.68
N ALA A 178 5.87 4.93 -5.35
CA ALA A 178 6.14 3.61 -5.91
C ALA A 178 7.19 3.65 -7.01
N THR A 179 7.12 4.62 -7.92
CA THR A 179 8.12 4.79 -8.99
C THR A 179 9.50 5.11 -8.41
N VAL A 180 9.57 6.06 -7.47
CA VAL A 180 10.84 6.48 -6.86
C VAL A 180 11.45 5.35 -6.01
N ALA A 181 10.61 4.60 -5.26
CA ALA A 181 11.07 3.45 -4.48
C ALA A 181 11.62 2.32 -5.38
N LEU A 182 11.00 2.12 -6.55
CA LEU A 182 11.50 1.13 -7.50
C LEU A 182 12.82 1.57 -8.13
N LEU A 183 12.96 2.86 -8.52
CA LEU A 183 14.22 3.40 -9.02
C LEU A 183 15.34 3.28 -7.97
N HIS A 184 15.03 3.51 -6.69
CA HIS A 184 15.93 3.28 -5.57
C HIS A 184 16.40 1.82 -5.52
N LEU A 185 15.48 0.85 -5.63
CA LEU A 185 15.80 -0.57 -5.63
C LEU A 185 16.70 -0.95 -6.81
N ILE A 186 16.35 -0.55 -8.05
CA ILE A 186 17.11 -0.84 -9.27
C ILE A 186 18.56 -0.38 -9.13
N TRP A 187 18.75 0.79 -8.52
CA TRP A 187 20.09 1.37 -8.37
C TRP A 187 20.96 0.61 -7.35
N ILE A 188 20.33 0.01 -6.33
CA ILE A 188 21.03 -0.79 -5.33
C ILE A 188 21.36 -2.19 -5.87
N VAL A 189 20.43 -2.82 -6.60
CA VAL A 189 20.54 -4.21 -7.06
C VAL A 189 21.27 -4.26 -8.40
N ARG A 190 22.57 -3.92 -8.40
CA ARG A 190 23.38 -3.94 -9.63
C ARG A 190 23.73 -5.34 -10.14
N SER A 191 23.68 -6.35 -9.29
CA SER A 191 24.18 -7.71 -9.61
C SER A 191 23.09 -8.79 -9.74
N ASN A 192 21.88 -8.54 -9.28
CA ASN A 192 20.79 -9.51 -9.31
C ASN A 192 19.48 -8.87 -9.80
N PHE A 193 19.42 -8.61 -11.11
CA PHE A 193 18.27 -7.96 -11.75
C PHE A 193 16.97 -8.78 -11.68
N GLY A 194 17.03 -10.08 -11.34
CA GLY A 194 15.87 -10.96 -11.39
C GLY A 194 14.75 -10.55 -10.44
N GLU A 195 15.06 -10.23 -9.20
CA GLU A 195 14.03 -9.77 -8.23
C GLU A 195 13.50 -8.38 -8.56
N ALA A 196 14.38 -7.45 -8.95
CA ALA A 196 14.00 -6.11 -9.34
C ALA A 196 13.05 -6.14 -10.55
N LEU A 197 13.34 -6.97 -11.55
CA LEU A 197 12.51 -7.15 -12.74
C LEU A 197 11.09 -7.60 -12.40
N VAL A 198 10.92 -8.51 -11.44
CA VAL A 198 9.57 -8.94 -11.00
C VAL A 198 8.78 -7.77 -10.44
N TYR A 199 9.38 -6.95 -9.58
CA TYR A 199 8.71 -5.77 -9.03
C TYR A 199 8.39 -4.72 -10.08
N GLU A 200 9.29 -4.53 -11.07
CA GLU A 200 9.07 -3.65 -12.22
C GLU A 200 7.87 -4.09 -13.05
N LEU A 201 7.81 -5.36 -13.41
CA LEU A 201 6.72 -5.94 -14.18
C LEU A 201 5.38 -5.83 -13.46
N VAL A 202 5.37 -6.09 -12.15
CA VAL A 202 4.16 -5.93 -11.33
C VAL A 202 3.72 -4.46 -11.30
N LEU A 203 4.63 -3.51 -11.07
CA LEU A 203 4.30 -2.08 -11.06
C LEU A 203 3.81 -1.60 -12.42
N ALA A 204 4.49 -2.02 -13.51
CA ALA A 204 4.10 -1.69 -14.88
C ALA A 204 2.69 -2.24 -15.19
N ALA A 205 2.39 -3.48 -14.81
CA ALA A 205 1.07 -4.08 -14.98
C ALA A 205 -0.02 -3.31 -14.21
N LEU A 206 0.27 -2.89 -12.97
CA LEU A 206 -0.66 -2.09 -12.15
C LEU A 206 -0.91 -0.71 -12.76
N PHE A 207 0.11 -0.05 -13.32
CA PHE A 207 -0.02 1.24 -13.99
C PHE A 207 -0.77 1.10 -15.32
N LEU A 208 -0.47 0.08 -16.11
CA LEU A 208 -1.16 -0.22 -17.36
C LEU A 208 -2.65 -0.48 -17.14
N PHE A 209 -2.99 -1.28 -16.13
CA PHE A 209 -4.37 -1.52 -15.73
C PHE A 209 -5.11 -0.21 -15.39
N ARG A 210 -4.45 0.68 -14.63
CA ARG A 210 -5.03 1.98 -14.27
C ARG A 210 -5.19 2.93 -15.44
N PHE A 211 -4.23 2.94 -16.33
CA PHE A 211 -4.28 3.73 -17.56
C PHE A 211 -5.44 3.25 -18.44
N TRP A 212 -5.58 1.92 -18.58
CA TRP A 212 -6.71 1.32 -19.32
C TRP A 212 -8.07 1.68 -18.71
N ASP A 213 -8.21 1.55 -17.39
CA ASP A 213 -9.45 1.92 -16.68
C ASP A 213 -9.79 3.41 -16.87
N PHE A 214 -8.80 4.28 -16.83
CA PHE A 214 -8.95 5.71 -17.09
C PHE A 214 -9.44 5.97 -18.53
N LEU A 215 -8.81 5.37 -19.52
CA LEU A 215 -9.21 5.50 -20.94
C LEU A 215 -10.63 4.99 -21.17
N ARG A 216 -10.94 3.80 -20.64
CA ARG A 216 -12.26 3.19 -20.74
C ARG A 216 -13.35 4.12 -20.19
N ARG A 217 -13.15 4.70 -19.01
CA ARG A 217 -14.11 5.65 -18.40
C ARG A 217 -14.27 6.92 -19.25
N LYS A 218 -13.19 7.45 -19.81
CA LYS A 218 -13.24 8.64 -20.68
C LYS A 218 -14.07 8.38 -21.94
N ILE A 219 -13.87 7.22 -22.57
CA ILE A 219 -14.61 6.81 -23.79
C ILE A 219 -16.12 6.63 -23.48
N LEU A 220 -16.45 5.99 -22.34
CA LEU A 220 -17.84 5.80 -21.94
C LEU A 220 -18.55 7.14 -21.67
N LEU A 221 -17.89 8.09 -21.02
CA LEU A 221 -18.42 9.42 -20.74
C LEU A 221 -18.60 10.23 -22.04
N SER A 222 -17.70 10.09 -23.00
CA SER A 222 -17.81 10.76 -24.31
C SER A 222 -18.99 10.26 -25.17
N LYS A 223 -19.40 9.00 -24.98
CA LYS A 223 -20.56 8.41 -25.69
C LYS A 223 -21.89 8.68 -25.01
N SER A 224 -21.91 9.19 -23.77
CA SER A 224 -23.13 9.48 -23.02
C SER A 224 -23.61 10.93 -23.11
N VAL A 225 -22.91 11.80 -23.85
CA VAL A 225 -23.31 13.17 -24.16
C VAL A 225 -23.93 13.15 -25.55
N PRO A 226 -25.25 13.37 -25.70
CA PRO A 226 -25.92 13.48 -27.01
C PRO A 226 -25.49 14.73 -27.76
#